data_8e12f57ef979084d1ebe73c61de293dd
#
_entry.id   8e12f57ef979084d1ebe73c61de293dd
#
_cell.length_a   1.000
_cell.length_b   1.000
_cell.length_c   1.000
_cell.angle_alpha   90.00
_cell.angle_beta   90.00
_cell.angle_gamma   90.00
#
_symmetry.space_group_name_H-M   'P 1'
#
loop_
_entity.id
_entity.type
_entity.pdbx_description
1 polymer ?
#
loop_
_entity_poly.entity_id
_entity_poly.type
_entity_poly.pdbx_seq_one_letter_code
_entity_poly.pdbx_strand_id
1 'polypeptide(L)'
;MNSRRDFLQKLAVSAAAIPFMPLISSASKHSILSATYDGPVLRVAIMGLGSYGTRVAEAMQSCKRAKLVGVISGTPAKITAWQAKYNIPEKNCYNYENFDRIKDNPDIDAVYVITPNALHHDQVIRVAKAGKHVICEKPMAVNAKEGQEMVDACKHNKVKLLVGYRMHFEPKTLEVIRMRKDGEFGKVLFFQGQCGFRIGDPTQWRLNRQLAGGGSMMDIGIYAINGSRYMIGEDPIWVTAQETKTDKVKFKEGVDETIQFQLGFPNGAVASCLSTYNMNNLDRFFLNGEKGFAELQPSTGYGPIKGRTHKGELTQPHMTHQTVQMDEMAGIILEGKQPIVPVDGEEGVRDLKIIDAIYAACKTGRKHELKLA
;
A
#
# COMPACT_ATOMS: atom_id res chain seq x y z
N MET A 1 10.77 -57.51 -28.62
CA MET A 1 9.46 -56.88 -28.82
C MET A 1 8.44 -57.59 -27.89
N ASN A 2 8.34 -57.09 -26.65
CA ASN A 2 7.36 -57.64 -25.69
C ASN A 2 6.18 -56.70 -25.64
N SER A 3 5.02 -57.23 -26.00
CA SER A 3 3.83 -56.48 -26.31
C SER A 3 3.13 -55.94 -25.04
N ARG A 4 2.44 -54.82 -25.21
CA ARG A 4 1.56 -54.18 -24.20
C ARG A 4 0.55 -55.15 -23.55
N ARG A 5 0.36 -56.34 -24.13
CA ARG A 5 -0.55 -57.37 -23.65
C ARG A 5 -0.02 -58.13 -22.43
N ASP A 6 1.30 -58.34 -22.33
CA ASP A 6 1.92 -59.01 -21.18
C ASP A 6 1.99 -58.14 -19.91
N PHE A 7 1.98 -56.83 -20.08
CA PHE A 7 1.94 -55.92 -18.95
C PHE A 7 0.55 -55.85 -18.30
N LEU A 8 -0.50 -55.93 -19.08
CA LEU A 8 -1.88 -55.89 -18.58
C LEU A 8 -2.31 -57.23 -17.92
N GLN A 9 -1.75 -58.37 -18.31
CA GLN A 9 -2.03 -59.67 -17.67
C GLN A 9 -1.38 -59.83 -16.30
N LYS A 10 -0.28 -59.13 -16.02
CA LYS A 10 0.38 -59.16 -14.71
C LYS A 10 -0.26 -58.23 -13.66
N LEU A 11 -1.13 -57.32 -14.09
CA LEU A 11 -1.90 -56.43 -13.19
C LEU A 11 -3.21 -57.07 -12.69
N ALA A 12 -3.64 -58.15 -13.27
CA ALA A 12 -4.93 -58.80 -12.95
C ALA A 12 -4.88 -59.88 -11.87
N VAL A 13 -3.72 -60.22 -11.31
CA VAL A 13 -3.55 -61.36 -10.37
C VAL A 13 -3.27 -60.89 -8.92
N SER A 14 -3.25 -59.58 -8.62
CA SER A 14 -2.98 -59.08 -7.28
C SER A 14 -4.21 -58.49 -6.56
N ALA A 15 -5.40 -58.83 -6.99
CA ALA A 15 -6.63 -58.33 -6.37
C ALA A 15 -7.42 -59.48 -5.71
N ALA A 16 -6.85 -60.05 -4.62
CA ALA A 16 -7.65 -60.92 -3.76
C ALA A 16 -7.16 -60.76 -2.31
N ALA A 17 -8.14 -60.41 -1.44
CA ALA A 17 -8.08 -60.40 0.01
C ALA A 17 -7.58 -59.13 0.70
N ILE A 18 -8.47 -58.12 0.77
CA ILE A 18 -8.52 -57.16 1.87
C ILE A 18 -9.94 -57.25 2.49
N PRO A 19 -10.07 -57.49 3.82
CA PRO A 19 -11.37 -57.54 4.45
C PRO A 19 -12.02 -56.13 4.48
N PHE A 20 -13.30 -56.11 4.12
CA PHE A 20 -14.16 -54.94 4.16
C PHE A 20 -14.32 -54.47 5.63
N MET A 21 -13.56 -53.46 6.04
CA MET A 21 -13.90 -52.67 7.23
C MET A 21 -14.79 -51.50 6.77
N PRO A 22 -15.97 -51.28 7.40
CA PRO A 22 -16.75 -50.09 7.09
C PRO A 22 -15.98 -48.87 7.52
N LEU A 23 -15.56 -48.04 6.54
CA LEU A 23 -15.12 -46.69 6.77
C LEU A 23 -16.30 -45.90 7.32
N ILE A 24 -16.36 -45.77 8.65
CA ILE A 24 -17.15 -44.70 9.28
C ILE A 24 -16.48 -43.41 8.87
N SER A 25 -17.00 -42.82 7.79
CA SER A 25 -16.69 -41.45 7.41
C SER A 25 -17.26 -40.52 8.49
N SER A 26 -16.48 -40.28 9.56
CA SER A 26 -16.66 -39.09 10.37
C SER A 26 -16.20 -37.92 9.51
N ALA A 27 -17.11 -37.46 8.63
CA ALA A 27 -17.01 -36.10 8.09
C ALA A 27 -17.09 -35.14 9.27
N SER A 28 -15.96 -34.92 9.88
CA SER A 28 -15.72 -33.76 10.75
C SER A 28 -16.04 -32.55 9.91
N LYS A 29 -17.29 -32.08 9.97
CA LYS A 29 -17.63 -30.72 9.61
C LYS A 29 -16.78 -29.83 10.50
N HIS A 30 -15.57 -29.51 10.05
CA HIS A 30 -14.92 -28.31 10.52
C HIS A 30 -15.81 -27.15 10.06
N SER A 31 -16.84 -26.87 10.86
CA SER A 31 -17.39 -25.51 10.89
C SER A 31 -16.17 -24.64 11.24
N ILE A 32 -15.68 -23.93 10.25
CA ILE A 32 -14.84 -22.75 10.49
C ILE A 32 -15.80 -21.78 11.21
N LEU A 33 -15.98 -21.99 12.52
CA LEU A 33 -16.47 -20.97 13.40
C LEU A 33 -15.49 -19.83 13.19
N SER A 34 -15.93 -18.79 12.50
CA SER A 34 -15.21 -17.53 12.46
C SER A 34 -15.06 -17.13 13.92
N ALA A 35 -13.87 -17.33 14.47
CA ALA A 35 -13.57 -16.86 15.82
C ALA A 35 -13.96 -15.38 15.85
N THR A 36 -14.98 -15.06 16.63
CA THR A 36 -15.38 -13.69 16.88
C THR A 36 -14.16 -13.00 17.48
N TYR A 37 -13.72 -11.91 16.87
CA TYR A 37 -12.63 -11.13 17.44
C TYR A 37 -13.19 -10.37 18.63
N ASP A 38 -12.73 -10.71 19.83
CA ASP A 38 -13.19 -10.10 21.10
C ASP A 38 -12.23 -9.00 21.61
N GLY A 39 -11.23 -8.63 20.80
CA GLY A 39 -10.26 -7.58 21.15
C GLY A 39 -10.78 -6.16 20.88
N PRO A 40 -9.96 -5.14 21.19
CA PRO A 40 -10.32 -3.74 20.99
C PRO A 40 -10.48 -3.41 19.50
N VAL A 41 -11.51 -2.62 19.17
CA VAL A 41 -11.83 -2.20 17.80
C VAL A 41 -11.54 -0.71 17.64
N LEU A 42 -10.70 -0.35 16.67
CA LEU A 42 -10.38 1.03 16.31
C LEU A 42 -11.58 1.69 15.61
N ARG A 43 -12.08 2.79 16.18
CA ARG A 43 -13.21 3.55 15.65
C ARG A 43 -12.69 4.67 14.76
N VAL A 44 -12.94 4.56 13.46
CA VAL A 44 -12.33 5.40 12.43
C VAL A 44 -13.36 6.29 11.76
N ALA A 45 -13.07 7.59 11.64
CA ALA A 45 -13.76 8.49 10.73
C ALA A 45 -12.97 8.60 9.41
N ILE A 46 -13.65 8.56 8.27
CA ILE A 46 -13.02 8.79 6.96
C ILE A 46 -13.20 10.25 6.55
N MET A 47 -12.07 10.91 6.25
CA MET A 47 -12.01 12.27 5.68
C MET A 47 -11.67 12.18 4.18
N GLY A 48 -12.58 12.69 3.33
CA GLY A 48 -12.43 12.59 1.87
C GLY A 48 -13.26 11.45 1.27
N LEU A 49 -14.55 11.74 0.95
CA LEU A 49 -15.52 10.77 0.45
C LEU A 49 -15.47 10.67 -1.09
N GLY A 50 -14.26 10.41 -1.62
CA GLY A 50 -13.99 10.15 -3.03
C GLY A 50 -14.02 8.66 -3.38
N SER A 51 -13.56 8.30 -4.59
CA SER A 51 -13.53 6.91 -5.08
C SER A 51 -12.68 6.00 -4.19
N TYR A 52 -11.50 6.46 -3.74
CA TYR A 52 -10.66 5.66 -2.85
C TYR A 52 -11.23 5.57 -1.44
N GLY A 53 -11.78 6.67 -0.90
CA GLY A 53 -12.52 6.64 0.36
C GLY A 53 -13.67 5.63 0.34
N THR A 54 -14.42 5.56 -0.76
CA THR A 54 -15.49 4.56 -0.95
C THR A 54 -14.92 3.13 -0.91
N ARG A 55 -13.82 2.87 -1.61
CA ARG A 55 -13.15 1.56 -1.58
C ARG A 55 -12.71 1.15 -0.18
N VAL A 56 -12.13 2.08 0.59
CA VAL A 56 -11.75 1.84 1.99
C VAL A 56 -12.98 1.55 2.85
N ALA A 57 -14.03 2.37 2.73
CA ALA A 57 -15.26 2.21 3.51
C ALA A 57 -15.94 0.85 3.25
N GLU A 58 -15.97 0.40 2.01
CA GLU A 58 -16.49 -0.93 1.63
C GLU A 58 -15.63 -2.06 2.20
N ALA A 59 -14.31 -1.95 2.10
CA ALA A 59 -13.38 -2.93 2.68
C ALA A 59 -13.51 -3.02 4.20
N MET A 60 -13.75 -1.89 4.87
CA MET A 60 -13.92 -1.84 6.32
C MET A 60 -15.17 -2.59 6.82
N GLN A 61 -16.16 -2.86 5.95
CA GLN A 61 -17.31 -3.68 6.36
C GLN A 61 -16.91 -5.14 6.66
N SER A 62 -15.74 -5.57 6.20
CA SER A 62 -15.19 -6.91 6.46
C SER A 62 -14.06 -6.91 7.50
N CYS A 63 -13.70 -5.75 8.05
CA CYS A 63 -12.67 -5.65 9.09
C CYS A 63 -13.16 -6.22 10.42
N LYS A 64 -12.24 -6.82 11.15
CA LYS A 64 -12.49 -7.34 12.51
C LYS A 64 -12.04 -6.36 13.58
N ARG A 65 -11.00 -5.57 13.30
CA ARG A 65 -10.29 -4.73 14.26
C ARG A 65 -10.48 -3.23 14.02
N ALA A 66 -11.09 -2.84 12.90
CA ALA A 66 -11.40 -1.46 12.57
C ALA A 66 -12.87 -1.30 12.19
N LYS A 67 -13.50 -0.21 12.60
CA LYS A 67 -14.90 0.10 12.28
C LYS A 67 -15.04 1.52 11.78
N LEU A 68 -15.75 1.69 10.67
CA LEU A 68 -16.16 3.01 10.17
C LEU A 68 -17.27 3.55 11.09
N VAL A 69 -17.03 4.68 11.76
CA VAL A 69 -17.96 5.30 12.71
C VAL A 69 -18.27 6.75 12.41
N GLY A 70 -17.51 7.42 11.52
CA GLY A 70 -17.68 8.82 11.22
C GLY A 70 -17.25 9.20 9.81
N VAL A 71 -17.69 10.36 9.34
CA VAL A 71 -17.36 10.91 8.02
C VAL A 71 -17.07 12.41 8.10
N ILE A 72 -16.09 12.84 7.26
CA ILE A 72 -15.70 14.25 7.14
C ILE A 72 -15.60 14.59 5.65
N SER A 73 -16.39 15.56 5.17
CA SER A 73 -16.39 15.97 3.77
C SER A 73 -16.88 17.41 3.58
N GLY A 74 -16.32 18.12 2.59
CA GLY A 74 -16.83 19.42 2.16
C GLY A 74 -18.12 19.35 1.31
N THR A 75 -18.66 18.14 1.02
CA THR A 75 -19.84 17.95 0.19
C THR A 75 -21.00 17.37 1.02
N PRO A 76 -21.99 18.19 1.44
CA PRO A 76 -23.09 17.73 2.30
C PRO A 76 -23.85 16.52 1.76
N ALA A 77 -24.14 16.49 0.45
CA ALA A 77 -24.84 15.37 -0.18
C ALA A 77 -24.09 14.03 -0.04
N LYS A 78 -22.74 14.05 -0.06
CA LYS A 78 -21.94 12.86 0.18
C LYS A 78 -22.02 12.43 1.64
N ILE A 79 -22.01 13.36 2.59
CA ILE A 79 -22.18 13.05 4.01
C ILE A 79 -23.51 12.34 4.23
N THR A 80 -24.62 12.90 3.72
CA THR A 80 -25.95 12.30 3.84
C THR A 80 -26.01 10.89 3.23
N ALA A 81 -25.46 10.71 2.04
CA ALA A 81 -25.44 9.41 1.37
C ALA A 81 -24.65 8.35 2.15
N TRP A 82 -23.49 8.71 2.70
CA TRP A 82 -22.68 7.80 3.48
C TRP A 82 -23.28 7.51 4.87
N GLN A 83 -23.89 8.51 5.47
CA GLN A 83 -24.63 8.37 6.74
C GLN A 83 -25.72 7.30 6.59
N ALA A 84 -26.52 7.38 5.53
CA ALA A 84 -27.56 6.39 5.25
C ALA A 84 -26.98 5.01 4.91
N LYS A 85 -25.92 4.95 4.08
CA LYS A 85 -25.32 3.69 3.61
C LYS A 85 -24.66 2.89 4.74
N TYR A 86 -23.97 3.57 5.66
CA TYR A 86 -23.15 2.94 6.70
C TYR A 86 -23.69 3.11 8.12
N ASN A 87 -24.92 3.61 8.28
CA ASN A 87 -25.55 3.87 9.57
C ASN A 87 -24.71 4.72 10.52
N ILE A 88 -24.13 5.81 10.00
CA ILE A 88 -23.26 6.70 10.78
C ILE A 88 -24.14 7.70 11.55
N PRO A 89 -23.97 7.81 12.89
CA PRO A 89 -24.70 8.80 13.68
C PRO A 89 -24.42 10.23 13.25
N GLU A 90 -25.43 11.11 13.25
CA GLU A 90 -25.28 12.52 12.85
C GLU A 90 -24.16 13.23 13.63
N LYS A 91 -24.01 12.96 14.93
CA LYS A 91 -22.94 13.50 15.78
C LYS A 91 -21.52 13.14 15.33
N ASN A 92 -21.36 12.15 14.44
CA ASN A 92 -20.09 11.70 13.88
C ASN A 92 -19.90 12.19 12.43
N CYS A 93 -20.75 13.12 11.97
CA CYS A 93 -20.69 13.72 10.65
C CYS A 93 -20.15 15.14 10.74
N TYR A 94 -19.09 15.44 9.99
CA TYR A 94 -18.40 16.75 10.02
C TYR A 94 -18.10 17.24 8.62
N ASN A 95 -17.89 18.55 8.50
CA ASN A 95 -17.32 19.16 7.32
C ASN A 95 -15.86 19.63 7.57
N TYR A 96 -15.18 20.15 6.53
CA TYR A 96 -13.80 20.60 6.66
C TYR A 96 -13.61 21.85 7.53
N GLU A 97 -14.69 22.58 7.83
CA GLU A 97 -14.65 23.77 8.67
C GLU A 97 -14.78 23.43 10.16
N ASN A 98 -15.58 22.40 10.49
CA ASN A 98 -15.97 22.09 11.88
C ASN A 98 -15.41 20.79 12.45
N PHE A 99 -14.61 20.02 11.69
CA PHE A 99 -14.16 18.71 12.15
C PHE A 99 -13.20 18.76 13.36
N ASP A 100 -12.64 19.91 13.71
CA ASP A 100 -11.88 20.08 14.96
C ASP A 100 -12.69 19.70 16.21
N ARG A 101 -14.03 19.73 16.12
CA ARG A 101 -14.93 19.30 17.21
C ARG A 101 -14.86 17.81 17.51
N ILE A 102 -14.16 17.01 16.69
CA ILE A 102 -13.91 15.59 17.01
C ILE A 102 -13.13 15.41 18.31
N LYS A 103 -12.41 16.43 18.77
CA LYS A 103 -11.70 16.41 20.07
C LYS A 103 -12.62 16.00 21.23
N ASP A 104 -13.88 16.46 21.20
CA ASP A 104 -14.87 16.23 22.24
C ASP A 104 -15.73 14.98 21.96
N ASN A 105 -15.47 14.26 20.88
CA ASN A 105 -16.22 13.07 20.48
C ASN A 105 -15.49 11.78 20.89
N PRO A 106 -15.96 11.08 21.94
CA PRO A 106 -15.34 9.84 22.40
C PRO A 106 -15.58 8.65 21.48
N ASP A 107 -16.49 8.76 20.48
CA ASP A 107 -16.79 7.67 19.56
C ASP A 107 -15.78 7.51 18.42
N ILE A 108 -14.83 8.45 18.28
CA ILE A 108 -13.81 8.45 17.23
C ILE A 108 -12.43 8.35 17.87
N ASP A 109 -11.66 7.32 17.50
CA ASP A 109 -10.28 7.12 17.95
C ASP A 109 -9.26 7.66 16.93
N ALA A 110 -9.57 7.52 15.64
CA ALA A 110 -8.67 7.89 14.55
C ALA A 110 -9.43 8.51 13.37
N VAL A 111 -8.72 9.31 12.58
CA VAL A 111 -9.20 9.81 11.30
C VAL A 111 -8.31 9.27 10.18
N TYR A 112 -8.95 8.69 9.14
CA TYR A 112 -8.27 8.33 7.91
C TYR A 112 -8.44 9.45 6.89
N VAL A 113 -7.34 10.15 6.61
CA VAL A 113 -7.29 11.29 5.67
C VAL A 113 -7.04 10.78 4.26
N ILE A 114 -8.01 10.96 3.36
CA ILE A 114 -8.03 10.46 1.96
C ILE A 114 -8.41 11.60 1.00
N THR A 115 -7.91 12.78 1.25
CA THR A 115 -8.14 13.98 0.43
C THR A 115 -7.04 14.12 -0.64
N PRO A 116 -7.07 15.13 -1.53
CA PRO A 116 -5.93 15.47 -2.36
C PRO A 116 -4.68 15.81 -1.54
N ASN A 117 -3.50 15.42 -2.05
CA ASN A 117 -2.23 15.42 -1.32
C ASN A 117 -1.91 16.74 -0.59
N ALA A 118 -2.16 17.89 -1.23
CA ALA A 118 -1.86 19.20 -0.65
C ALA A 118 -2.74 19.56 0.56
N LEU A 119 -3.83 18.84 0.78
CA LEU A 119 -4.71 19.08 1.93
C LEU A 119 -4.29 18.24 3.16
N HIS A 120 -3.44 17.23 2.97
CA HIS A 120 -3.03 16.33 4.03
C HIS A 120 -2.35 17.07 5.18
N HIS A 121 -1.44 17.99 4.89
CA HIS A 121 -0.65 18.70 5.88
C HIS A 121 -1.54 19.40 6.93
N ASP A 122 -2.42 20.31 6.51
CA ASP A 122 -3.31 21.03 7.42
C ASP A 122 -4.24 20.08 8.17
N GLN A 123 -4.86 19.16 7.43
CA GLN A 123 -5.85 18.24 8.00
C GLN A 123 -5.25 17.29 9.04
N VAL A 124 -4.07 16.73 8.79
CA VAL A 124 -3.38 15.85 9.75
C VAL A 124 -2.99 16.62 11.02
N ILE A 125 -2.44 17.83 10.88
CA ILE A 125 -2.08 18.68 12.04
C ILE A 125 -3.32 19.00 12.89
N ARG A 126 -4.45 19.32 12.27
CA ARG A 126 -5.70 19.62 12.98
C ARG A 126 -6.27 18.38 13.67
N VAL A 127 -6.24 17.20 13.02
CA VAL A 127 -6.65 15.93 13.65
C VAL A 127 -5.73 15.60 14.84
N ALA A 128 -4.42 15.78 14.70
CA ALA A 128 -3.48 15.56 15.79
C ALA A 128 -3.75 16.50 16.98
N LYS A 129 -4.01 17.79 16.73
CA LYS A 129 -4.39 18.77 17.76
C LYS A 129 -5.71 18.43 18.46
N ALA A 130 -6.60 17.72 17.77
CA ALA A 130 -7.82 17.18 18.34
C ALA A 130 -7.59 15.90 19.19
N GLY A 131 -6.34 15.45 19.35
CA GLY A 131 -5.98 14.29 20.16
C GLY A 131 -6.38 12.95 19.54
N LYS A 132 -6.62 12.89 18.23
CA LYS A 132 -7.01 11.67 17.52
C LYS A 132 -5.81 11.10 16.74
N HIS A 133 -5.72 9.76 16.68
CA HIS A 133 -4.73 9.10 15.83
C HIS A 133 -5.01 9.40 14.34
N VAL A 134 -3.98 9.35 13.51
CA VAL A 134 -4.09 9.66 12.09
C VAL A 134 -3.62 8.49 11.25
N ILE A 135 -4.43 8.12 10.26
CA ILE A 135 -3.99 7.37 9.09
C ILE A 135 -4.05 8.36 7.93
N CYS A 136 -2.94 8.56 7.21
CA CYS A 136 -2.88 9.47 6.07
C CYS A 136 -2.57 8.72 4.80
N GLU A 137 -3.31 8.96 3.70
CA GLU A 137 -2.98 8.37 2.42
C GLU A 137 -1.61 8.81 1.91
N LYS A 138 -1.02 7.91 1.10
CA LYS A 138 0.22 8.20 0.37
C LYS A 138 -0.09 9.05 -0.90
N PRO A 139 0.83 9.93 -1.31
CA PRO A 139 1.97 10.42 -0.53
C PRO A 139 1.49 11.22 0.68
N MET A 140 2.22 11.11 1.77
CA MET A 140 1.80 11.72 3.04
C MET A 140 1.65 13.24 2.97
N ALA A 141 2.49 13.92 2.17
CA ALA A 141 2.46 15.35 1.90
C ALA A 141 2.99 15.64 0.50
N VAL A 142 3.07 16.89 0.09
CA VAL A 142 3.59 17.30 -1.22
C VAL A 142 5.11 17.53 -1.24
N ASN A 143 5.77 17.51 -0.09
CA ASN A 143 7.23 17.59 0.09
C ASN A 143 7.64 17.09 1.49
N ALA A 144 8.94 16.84 1.67
CA ALA A 144 9.48 16.30 2.92
C ALA A 144 9.33 17.26 4.11
N LYS A 145 9.37 18.58 3.89
CA LYS A 145 9.21 19.58 4.97
C LYS A 145 7.81 19.48 5.58
N GLU A 146 6.76 19.50 4.76
CA GLU A 146 5.38 19.33 5.23
C GLU A 146 5.19 17.99 5.94
N GLY A 147 5.76 16.91 5.38
CA GLY A 147 5.75 15.60 6.02
C GLY A 147 6.37 15.61 7.41
N GLN A 148 7.50 16.30 7.60
CA GLN A 148 8.15 16.42 8.90
C GLN A 148 7.30 17.22 9.89
N GLU A 149 6.69 18.32 9.46
CA GLU A 149 5.79 19.11 10.29
C GLU A 149 4.57 18.30 10.78
N MET A 150 4.04 17.41 9.94
CA MET A 150 2.97 16.48 10.32
C MET A 150 3.43 15.48 11.39
N VAL A 151 4.62 14.89 11.22
CA VAL A 151 5.22 13.98 12.20
C VAL A 151 5.40 14.68 13.54
N ASP A 152 5.97 15.87 13.53
CA ASP A 152 6.24 16.66 14.74
C ASP A 152 4.94 17.03 15.47
N ALA A 153 3.90 17.42 14.73
CA ALA A 153 2.57 17.70 15.28
C ALA A 153 1.95 16.47 15.95
N CYS A 154 2.04 15.31 15.33
CA CYS A 154 1.51 14.06 15.90
C CYS A 154 2.29 13.63 17.16
N LYS A 155 3.62 13.74 17.15
CA LYS A 155 4.48 13.49 18.33
C LYS A 155 4.15 14.44 19.48
N HIS A 156 4.04 15.74 19.19
CA HIS A 156 3.69 16.75 20.19
C HIS A 156 2.36 16.44 20.88
N ASN A 157 1.37 16.01 20.12
CA ASN A 157 0.03 15.67 20.64
C ASN A 157 -0.07 14.21 21.12
N LYS A 158 1.02 13.44 21.13
CA LYS A 158 1.08 12.04 21.61
C LYS A 158 0.11 11.11 20.87
N VAL A 159 -0.12 11.36 19.58
CA VAL A 159 -0.94 10.52 18.71
C VAL A 159 -0.07 9.85 17.66
N LYS A 160 -0.51 8.70 17.15
CA LYS A 160 0.19 7.99 16.08
C LYS A 160 -0.19 8.59 14.72
N LEU A 161 0.80 8.68 13.83
CA LEU A 161 0.64 8.96 12.41
C LEU A 161 1.09 7.73 11.63
N LEU A 162 0.18 7.11 10.89
CA LEU A 162 0.44 5.99 10.00
C LEU A 162 0.14 6.39 8.56
N VAL A 163 0.92 5.89 7.61
CA VAL A 163 0.74 6.15 6.18
C VAL A 163 0.03 4.98 5.50
N GLY A 164 -0.92 5.27 4.62
CA GLY A 164 -1.79 4.30 3.93
C GLY A 164 -1.06 3.41 2.92
N TYR A 165 0.04 2.79 3.32
CA TYR A 165 0.85 1.89 2.48
C TYR A 165 0.25 0.49 2.40
N ARG A 166 -0.83 0.31 1.62
CA ARG A 166 -1.54 -0.98 1.51
C ARG A 166 -0.66 -2.16 1.08
N MET A 167 0.39 -1.91 0.27
CA MET A 167 1.28 -2.97 -0.20
C MET A 167 2.23 -3.48 0.89
N HIS A 168 2.41 -2.75 1.99
CA HIS A 168 3.17 -3.20 3.16
C HIS A 168 2.47 -4.34 3.92
N PHE A 169 1.23 -4.64 3.58
CA PHE A 169 0.41 -5.70 4.17
C PHE A 169 0.00 -6.76 3.14
N GLU A 170 0.45 -6.65 1.88
CA GLU A 170 0.10 -7.59 0.81
C GLU A 170 0.89 -8.90 0.96
N PRO A 171 0.21 -10.07 1.00
CA PRO A 171 0.86 -11.34 1.39
C PRO A 171 2.03 -11.76 0.50
N LYS A 172 1.95 -11.60 -0.84
CA LYS A 172 3.04 -11.99 -1.74
C LYS A 172 4.23 -11.02 -1.69
N THR A 173 3.95 -9.73 -1.50
CA THR A 173 4.98 -8.71 -1.25
C THR A 173 5.75 -9.04 0.04
N LEU A 174 5.01 -9.36 1.12
CA LEU A 174 5.62 -9.77 2.39
C LEU A 174 6.41 -11.07 2.26
N GLU A 175 5.96 -12.01 1.44
CA GLU A 175 6.69 -13.25 1.19
C GLU A 175 8.02 -12.99 0.47
N VAL A 176 8.06 -12.15 -0.55
CA VAL A 176 9.33 -11.76 -1.20
C VAL A 176 10.28 -11.09 -0.20
N ILE A 177 9.76 -10.22 0.66
CA ILE A 177 10.54 -9.56 1.72
C ILE A 177 11.09 -10.59 2.73
N ARG A 178 10.29 -11.58 3.13
CA ARG A 178 10.70 -12.69 3.99
C ARG A 178 11.83 -13.50 3.34
N MET A 179 11.63 -13.95 2.11
CA MET A 179 12.62 -14.72 1.34
C MET A 179 13.96 -13.96 1.23
N ARG A 180 13.91 -12.63 1.02
CA ARG A 180 15.10 -11.81 1.03
C ARG A 180 15.78 -11.79 2.40
N LYS A 181 15.01 -11.63 3.50
CA LYS A 181 15.55 -11.66 4.88
C LYS A 181 16.19 -13.01 5.20
N ASP A 182 15.63 -14.10 4.70
CA ASP A 182 16.13 -15.46 4.88
C ASP A 182 17.34 -15.80 3.97
N GLY A 183 17.79 -14.83 3.15
CA GLY A 183 18.96 -14.98 2.27
C GLY A 183 18.73 -15.88 1.06
N GLU A 184 17.47 -16.16 0.69
CA GLU A 184 17.12 -17.06 -0.41
C GLU A 184 17.56 -16.54 -1.79
N PHE A 185 17.67 -15.21 -1.95
CA PHE A 185 18.20 -14.59 -3.17
C PHE A 185 19.71 -14.35 -3.16
N GLY A 186 20.41 -14.66 -2.05
CA GLY A 186 21.78 -14.22 -1.83
C GLY A 186 21.85 -12.69 -1.67
N LYS A 187 22.98 -12.08 -2.05
CA LYS A 187 23.08 -10.62 -2.13
C LYS A 187 22.15 -10.13 -3.24
N VAL A 188 21.25 -9.21 -2.91
CA VAL A 188 20.43 -8.54 -3.92
C VAL A 188 21.31 -7.60 -4.73
N LEU A 189 21.21 -7.70 -6.05
CA LEU A 189 22.04 -6.95 -7.00
C LEU A 189 21.24 -5.87 -7.73
N PHE A 190 19.97 -6.18 -8.06
CA PHE A 190 19.16 -5.35 -8.92
C PHE A 190 17.68 -5.42 -8.57
N PHE A 191 17.01 -4.27 -8.66
CA PHE A 191 15.57 -4.16 -8.61
C PHE A 191 15.06 -3.35 -9.80
N GLN A 192 13.92 -3.77 -10.36
CA GLN A 192 13.20 -3.00 -11.37
C GLN A 192 11.77 -2.75 -10.88
N GLY A 193 11.37 -1.49 -10.83
CA GLY A 193 10.02 -1.06 -10.48
C GLY A 193 9.36 -0.27 -11.60
N GLN A 194 8.22 -0.74 -12.10
CA GLN A 194 7.50 -0.10 -13.19
C GLN A 194 6.06 0.11 -12.78
N CYS A 195 5.63 1.37 -12.65
CA CYS A 195 4.30 1.75 -12.24
C CYS A 195 3.69 2.74 -13.24
N GLY A 196 2.59 2.39 -13.88
CA GLY A 196 1.99 3.26 -14.87
C GLY A 196 0.58 2.87 -15.26
N PHE A 197 -0.21 3.89 -15.55
CA PHE A 197 -1.52 3.76 -16.19
C PHE A 197 -1.79 4.98 -17.05
N ARG A 198 -2.76 4.88 -17.94
CA ARG A 198 -3.17 6.02 -18.75
C ARG A 198 -4.25 6.81 -18.04
N ILE A 199 -3.88 8.01 -17.54
CA ILE A 199 -4.85 8.93 -16.95
C ILE A 199 -5.72 9.53 -18.06
N GLY A 200 -7.04 9.35 -17.97
CA GLY A 200 -7.98 9.75 -19.02
C GLY A 200 -8.44 11.19 -18.90
N ASP A 201 -9.18 11.48 -17.86
CA ASP A 201 -9.83 12.76 -17.61
C ASP A 201 -8.80 13.88 -17.31
N PRO A 202 -8.70 14.92 -18.14
CA PRO A 202 -7.76 16.02 -17.93
C PRO A 202 -8.14 16.96 -16.78
N THR A 203 -9.35 16.84 -16.22
CA THR A 203 -9.84 17.69 -15.13
C THR A 203 -9.57 17.09 -13.74
N GLN A 204 -9.02 15.89 -13.67
CA GLN A 204 -8.70 15.26 -12.39
C GLN A 204 -7.73 16.10 -11.56
N TRP A 205 -7.96 16.16 -10.26
CA TRP A 205 -7.12 16.87 -9.30
C TRP A 205 -5.64 16.44 -9.35
N ARG A 206 -5.36 15.18 -9.75
CA ARG A 206 -4.00 14.65 -9.95
C ARG A 206 -3.20 15.38 -11.04
N LEU A 207 -3.89 16.05 -11.97
CA LEU A 207 -3.28 16.89 -13.01
C LEU A 207 -3.24 18.38 -12.61
N ASN A 208 -3.66 18.71 -11.39
CA ASN A 208 -3.51 20.04 -10.81
C ASN A 208 -2.30 20.05 -9.84
N ARG A 209 -1.22 20.73 -10.24
CA ARG A 209 0.02 20.82 -9.46
C ARG A 209 -0.19 21.27 -8.02
N GLN A 210 -1.10 22.23 -7.80
CA GLN A 210 -1.37 22.80 -6.47
C GLN A 210 -2.04 21.78 -5.54
N LEU A 211 -2.85 20.87 -6.07
CA LEU A 211 -3.52 19.84 -5.29
C LEU A 211 -2.70 18.55 -5.16
N ALA A 212 -1.99 18.18 -6.22
CA ALA A 212 -1.29 16.89 -6.30
C ALA A 212 0.16 16.94 -5.79
N GLY A 213 0.80 18.10 -5.83
CA GLY A 213 2.22 18.23 -5.50
C GLY A 213 3.17 17.76 -6.60
N GLY A 214 2.66 17.15 -7.68
CA GLY A 214 3.39 16.59 -8.82
C GLY A 214 2.45 15.85 -9.73
N GLY A 215 2.97 14.88 -10.50
CA GLY A 215 2.21 14.02 -11.38
C GLY A 215 2.32 12.54 -11.02
N SER A 216 2.74 11.72 -11.98
CA SER A 216 2.83 10.26 -11.82
C SER A 216 3.75 9.83 -10.68
N MET A 217 4.83 10.59 -10.43
CA MET A 217 5.79 10.28 -9.37
C MET A 217 5.15 10.31 -7.99
N MET A 218 4.34 11.34 -7.71
CA MET A 218 3.64 11.49 -6.44
C MET A 218 2.59 10.39 -6.24
N ASP A 219 1.82 10.02 -7.25
CA ASP A 219 0.71 9.09 -7.12
C ASP A 219 1.16 7.61 -7.16
N ILE A 220 1.93 7.22 -8.17
CA ILE A 220 2.28 5.81 -8.40
C ILE A 220 3.77 5.53 -8.38
N GLY A 221 4.63 6.50 -8.62
CA GLY A 221 6.08 6.34 -8.53
C GLY A 221 6.56 5.98 -7.13
N ILE A 222 5.85 6.45 -6.12
CA ILE A 222 6.08 6.09 -4.71
C ILE A 222 6.04 4.57 -4.46
N TYR A 223 5.24 3.80 -5.20
CA TYR A 223 5.25 2.33 -5.10
C TYR A 223 6.57 1.72 -5.55
N ALA A 224 7.20 2.28 -6.59
CA ALA A 224 8.50 1.81 -7.04
C ALA A 224 9.62 2.17 -6.04
N ILE A 225 9.52 3.32 -5.35
CA ILE A 225 10.40 3.68 -4.23
C ILE A 225 10.24 2.66 -3.11
N ASN A 226 9.01 2.43 -2.64
CA ASN A 226 8.73 1.47 -1.56
C ASN A 226 9.21 0.07 -1.94
N GLY A 227 8.84 -0.42 -3.13
CA GLY A 227 9.25 -1.74 -3.62
C GLY A 227 10.76 -1.92 -3.60
N SER A 228 11.52 -0.91 -4.10
CA SER A 228 12.97 -0.97 -4.12
C SER A 228 13.58 -1.03 -2.71
N ARG A 229 13.13 -0.18 -1.80
CA ARG A 229 13.64 -0.10 -0.43
C ARG A 229 13.40 -1.39 0.35
N TYR A 230 12.18 -1.92 0.30
CA TYR A 230 11.82 -3.10 1.10
C TYR A 230 12.32 -4.41 0.52
N MET A 231 12.36 -4.53 -0.80
CA MET A 231 12.85 -5.75 -1.46
C MET A 231 14.36 -5.82 -1.50
N ILE A 232 15.08 -4.68 -1.56
CA ILE A 232 16.55 -4.64 -1.36
C ILE A 232 16.88 -4.73 0.12
N GLY A 233 16.10 -4.07 0.97
CA GLY A 233 16.21 -4.11 2.44
C GLY A 233 17.10 -3.04 3.03
N GLU A 234 17.40 -2.00 2.27
CA GLU A 234 18.22 -0.85 2.67
C GLU A 234 17.60 0.44 2.14
N ASP A 235 18.03 1.58 2.68
CA ASP A 235 17.70 2.89 2.15
C ASP A 235 18.70 3.31 1.07
N PRO A 236 18.27 3.96 -0.03
CA PRO A 236 19.17 4.43 -1.06
C PRO A 236 20.04 5.59 -0.59
N ILE A 237 21.26 5.68 -1.14
CA ILE A 237 22.23 6.72 -0.82
C ILE A 237 22.41 7.73 -1.96
N TRP A 238 21.88 7.47 -3.15
CA TRP A 238 21.87 8.42 -4.25
C TRP A 238 20.73 8.15 -5.23
N VAL A 239 20.40 9.18 -6.03
CA VAL A 239 19.41 9.12 -7.11
C VAL A 239 19.89 9.83 -8.37
N THR A 240 19.51 9.29 -9.53
CA THR A 240 19.48 9.98 -10.82
C THR A 240 18.09 9.89 -11.42
N ALA A 241 17.63 10.90 -12.15
CA ALA A 241 16.30 10.88 -12.75
C ALA A 241 16.22 11.73 -14.02
N GLN A 242 15.25 11.38 -14.87
CA GLN A 242 14.89 12.12 -16.06
C GLN A 242 13.37 12.17 -16.23
N GLU A 243 12.83 13.35 -16.47
CA GLU A 243 11.42 13.56 -16.83
C GLU A 243 11.29 13.62 -18.35
N THR A 244 10.22 12.99 -18.88
CA THR A 244 9.82 13.11 -20.30
C THR A 244 8.32 13.37 -20.38
N LYS A 245 7.91 14.19 -21.37
CA LYS A 245 6.50 14.52 -21.66
C LYS A 245 6.23 14.39 -23.14
N THR A 246 5.29 13.54 -23.50
CA THR A 246 4.79 13.36 -24.87
C THR A 246 3.52 14.18 -25.12
N ASP A 247 2.72 14.44 -24.07
CA ASP A 247 1.51 15.25 -24.11
C ASP A 247 1.64 16.49 -23.19
N LYS A 248 2.27 17.55 -23.73
CA LYS A 248 2.49 18.81 -22.97
C LYS A 248 1.21 19.61 -22.69
N VAL A 249 0.13 19.31 -23.39
CA VAL A 249 -1.18 19.98 -23.17
C VAL A 249 -1.85 19.42 -21.91
N LYS A 250 -1.84 18.12 -21.73
CA LYS A 250 -2.38 17.44 -20.56
C LYS A 250 -1.44 17.59 -19.34
N PHE A 251 -0.16 17.38 -19.51
CA PHE A 251 0.85 17.42 -18.43
C PHE A 251 1.53 18.78 -18.42
N LYS A 252 0.85 19.77 -17.83
CA LYS A 252 1.35 21.14 -17.70
C LYS A 252 2.59 21.21 -16.81
N GLU A 253 3.17 22.40 -16.72
CA GLU A 253 4.34 22.62 -15.86
C GLU A 253 4.09 22.15 -14.40
N GLY A 254 5.08 21.47 -13.84
CA GLY A 254 5.02 20.92 -12.49
C GLY A 254 4.17 19.66 -12.32
N VAL A 255 3.57 19.12 -13.40
CA VAL A 255 2.89 17.81 -13.41
C VAL A 255 3.68 16.88 -14.33
N ASP A 256 4.41 15.94 -13.78
CA ASP A 256 5.18 14.96 -14.53
C ASP A 256 4.26 13.91 -15.20
N GLU A 257 4.53 13.64 -16.47
CA GLU A 257 3.92 12.54 -17.23
C GLU A 257 4.65 11.23 -16.90
N THR A 258 5.95 11.22 -17.22
CA THR A 258 6.82 10.06 -17.07
C THR A 258 8.14 10.46 -16.43
N ILE A 259 8.52 9.79 -15.35
CA ILE A 259 9.83 9.89 -14.73
C ILE A 259 10.49 8.51 -14.74
N GLN A 260 11.71 8.45 -15.30
CA GLN A 260 12.64 7.35 -15.12
C GLN A 260 13.66 7.74 -14.06
N PHE A 261 13.95 6.85 -13.11
CA PHE A 261 14.92 7.13 -12.06
C PHE A 261 15.69 5.88 -11.65
N GLN A 262 16.88 6.10 -11.14
CA GLN A 262 17.71 5.06 -10.54
C GLN A 262 18.02 5.44 -9.09
N LEU A 263 18.02 4.43 -8.23
CA LEU A 263 18.43 4.54 -6.83
C LEU A 263 19.61 3.60 -6.60
N GLY A 264 20.66 4.10 -5.96
CA GLY A 264 21.80 3.26 -5.59
C GLY A 264 21.83 3.05 -4.08
N PHE A 265 22.23 1.85 -3.67
CA PHE A 265 22.18 1.38 -2.28
C PHE A 265 23.56 1.13 -1.71
N PRO A 266 23.75 1.16 -0.36
CA PRO A 266 25.04 0.96 0.30
C PRO A 266 25.70 -0.37 -0.07
N ASN A 267 24.92 -1.43 -0.23
CA ASN A 267 25.42 -2.77 -0.60
C ASN A 267 25.86 -2.87 -2.09
N GLY A 268 25.73 -1.79 -2.86
CA GLY A 268 26.05 -1.72 -4.30
C GLY A 268 24.90 -2.14 -5.23
N ALA A 269 23.74 -2.51 -4.70
CA ALA A 269 22.56 -2.76 -5.52
C ALA A 269 22.08 -1.48 -6.20
N VAL A 270 21.41 -1.63 -7.35
CA VAL A 270 20.79 -0.54 -8.08
C VAL A 270 19.32 -0.87 -8.35
N ALA A 271 18.43 0.09 -8.08
CA ALA A 271 17.06 0.04 -8.56
C ALA A 271 16.92 0.89 -9.83
N SER A 272 16.26 0.36 -10.87
CA SER A 272 15.87 1.08 -12.09
C SER A 272 14.34 1.15 -12.14
N CYS A 273 13.80 2.35 -12.05
CA CYS A 273 12.39 2.57 -11.83
C CYS A 273 11.77 3.49 -12.88
N LEU A 274 10.48 3.30 -13.12
CA LEU A 274 9.68 4.13 -14.02
C LEU A 274 8.30 4.38 -13.43
N SER A 275 7.88 5.64 -13.49
CA SER A 275 6.54 6.10 -13.15
C SER A 275 5.93 6.82 -14.33
N THR A 276 4.68 6.53 -14.71
CA THR A 276 4.04 7.19 -15.86
C THR A 276 2.51 7.23 -15.75
N TYR A 277 1.94 8.35 -16.20
CA TYR A 277 0.50 8.52 -16.41
C TYR A 277 0.05 8.32 -17.87
N ASN A 278 0.95 7.88 -18.74
CA ASN A 278 0.67 7.79 -20.19
C ASN A 278 1.11 6.46 -20.85
N MET A 279 1.09 5.38 -20.08
CA MET A 279 1.29 4.02 -20.59
C MET A 279 0.20 3.09 -20.08
N ASN A 280 -0.19 2.09 -20.87
CA ASN A 280 -1.19 1.11 -20.47
C ASN A 280 -0.56 -0.02 -19.65
N ASN A 281 -1.19 -0.38 -18.52
CA ASN A 281 -0.92 -1.59 -17.73
C ASN A 281 0.56 -1.85 -17.40
N LEU A 282 1.26 -0.82 -16.93
CA LEU A 282 2.62 -0.95 -16.45
C LEU A 282 2.63 -1.13 -14.94
N ASP A 283 2.72 -2.37 -14.47
CA ASP A 283 2.63 -2.71 -13.05
C ASP A 283 3.47 -3.96 -12.77
N ARG A 284 4.79 -3.76 -12.54
CA ARG A 284 5.73 -4.86 -12.39
C ARG A 284 6.84 -4.50 -11.41
N PHE A 285 7.14 -5.43 -10.50
CA PHE A 285 8.36 -5.46 -9.71
C PHE A 285 9.17 -6.69 -10.05
N PHE A 286 10.48 -6.52 -10.21
CA PHE A 286 11.42 -7.59 -10.44
C PHE A 286 12.67 -7.39 -9.57
N LEU A 287 12.99 -8.40 -8.77
CA LEU A 287 14.17 -8.46 -7.92
C LEU A 287 15.11 -9.53 -8.45
N ASN A 288 16.41 -9.24 -8.51
CA ASN A 288 17.44 -10.22 -8.86
C ASN A 288 18.59 -10.18 -7.86
N GLY A 289 19.01 -11.34 -7.39
CA GLY A 289 20.15 -11.55 -6.51
C GLY A 289 21.07 -12.65 -7.03
N GLU A 290 22.14 -12.90 -6.33
CA GLU A 290 23.18 -13.88 -6.73
C GLU A 290 22.65 -15.31 -6.85
N LYS A 291 21.63 -15.67 -6.06
CA LYS A 291 21.09 -17.04 -5.98
C LYS A 291 19.69 -17.21 -6.54
N GLY A 292 19.03 -16.13 -6.95
CA GLY A 292 17.68 -16.23 -7.44
C GLY A 292 17.01 -14.88 -7.70
N PHE A 293 15.76 -14.96 -8.12
CA PHE A 293 14.93 -13.81 -8.44
C PHE A 293 13.53 -13.91 -7.86
N ALA A 294 12.84 -12.78 -7.80
CA ALA A 294 11.40 -12.68 -7.59
C ALA A 294 10.78 -11.70 -8.59
N GLU A 295 9.55 -11.98 -9.02
CA GLU A 295 8.77 -11.12 -9.89
C GLU A 295 7.33 -11.03 -9.38
N LEU A 296 6.79 -9.81 -9.30
CA LEU A 296 5.39 -9.53 -9.04
C LEU A 296 4.79 -8.79 -10.23
N GLN A 297 3.72 -9.36 -10.86
CA GLN A 297 3.02 -8.74 -11.99
C GLN A 297 1.58 -9.27 -12.12
N PRO A 298 0.54 -8.42 -11.84
CA PRO A 298 0.67 -7.05 -11.34
C PRO A 298 1.34 -7.01 -9.97
N SER A 299 2.03 -5.90 -9.65
CA SER A 299 2.73 -5.70 -8.37
C SER A 299 1.98 -4.82 -7.38
N THR A 300 1.14 -3.91 -7.88
CA THR A 300 0.47 -2.88 -7.07
C THR A 300 -1.02 -2.71 -7.40
N GLY A 301 -1.58 -3.55 -8.26
CA GLY A 301 -3.00 -3.51 -8.63
C GLY A 301 -3.94 -3.69 -7.43
N TYR A 302 -5.23 -3.41 -7.63
CA TYR A 302 -6.26 -3.66 -6.61
C TYR A 302 -6.85 -5.07 -6.67
N GLY A 303 -6.57 -5.81 -7.73
CA GLY A 303 -6.93 -7.23 -7.86
C GLY A 303 -5.85 -8.15 -7.25
N PRO A 304 -5.95 -9.46 -7.54
CA PRO A 304 -4.94 -10.40 -7.07
C PRO A 304 -3.55 -10.07 -7.63
N ILE A 305 -2.60 -9.87 -6.74
CA ILE A 305 -1.18 -9.83 -7.10
C ILE A 305 -0.77 -11.23 -7.55
N LYS A 306 0.00 -11.32 -8.62
CA LYS A 306 0.63 -12.56 -9.08
C LYS A 306 2.14 -12.44 -8.90
N GLY A 307 2.78 -13.53 -8.53
CA GLY A 307 4.20 -13.51 -8.31
C GLY A 307 4.83 -14.88 -8.49
N ARG A 308 6.08 -14.86 -8.93
CA ARG A 308 6.93 -16.05 -9.09
C ARG A 308 8.34 -15.77 -8.60
N THR A 309 9.04 -16.81 -8.28
CA THR A 309 10.46 -16.80 -7.89
C THR A 309 11.20 -17.85 -8.69
N HIS A 310 12.51 -17.93 -8.51
CA HIS A 310 13.33 -19.03 -9.03
C HIS A 310 12.91 -20.42 -8.49
N LYS A 311 12.06 -20.46 -7.44
CA LYS A 311 11.52 -21.70 -6.85
C LYS A 311 10.10 -22.04 -7.33
N GLY A 312 9.48 -21.19 -8.14
CA GLY A 312 8.11 -21.36 -8.63
C GLY A 312 7.17 -20.22 -8.27
N GLU A 313 5.87 -20.44 -8.45
CA GLU A 313 4.82 -19.47 -8.19
C GLU A 313 4.64 -19.18 -6.70
N LEU A 314 4.33 -17.93 -6.38
CA LEU A 314 3.92 -17.55 -5.03
C LEU A 314 2.44 -17.91 -4.79
N THR A 315 2.17 -18.69 -3.77
CA THR A 315 0.85 -19.31 -3.51
C THR A 315 0.04 -18.61 -2.43
N GLN A 316 0.56 -17.54 -1.80
CA GLN A 316 -0.16 -16.79 -0.78
C GLN A 316 -1.53 -16.34 -1.30
N PRO A 317 -2.60 -16.48 -0.50
CA PRO A 317 -3.95 -16.16 -0.93
C PRO A 317 -4.09 -14.65 -1.22
N HIS A 318 -5.00 -14.34 -2.13
CA HIS A 318 -5.42 -12.95 -2.31
C HIS A 318 -6.28 -12.51 -1.14
N MET A 319 -5.99 -11.31 -0.63
CA MET A 319 -6.78 -10.63 0.39
C MET A 319 -7.12 -9.21 -0.07
N THR A 320 -8.26 -8.69 0.34
CA THR A 320 -8.59 -7.29 0.09
C THR A 320 -7.60 -6.41 0.85
N HIS A 321 -6.71 -5.73 0.12
CA HIS A 321 -5.57 -5.00 0.71
C HIS A 321 -6.00 -3.99 1.77
N GLN A 322 -7.10 -3.26 1.53
CA GLN A 322 -7.61 -2.26 2.46
C GLN A 322 -8.17 -2.89 3.75
N THR A 323 -8.77 -4.08 3.67
CA THR A 323 -9.23 -4.79 4.88
C THR A 323 -8.04 -5.18 5.76
N VAL A 324 -7.01 -5.80 5.15
CA VAL A 324 -5.79 -6.20 5.88
C VAL A 324 -5.08 -4.97 6.45
N GLN A 325 -4.92 -3.92 5.63
CA GLN A 325 -4.31 -2.66 6.07
C GLN A 325 -5.02 -2.09 7.31
N MET A 326 -6.35 -2.00 7.29
CA MET A 326 -7.09 -1.40 8.39
C MET A 326 -7.03 -2.25 9.66
N ASP A 327 -7.11 -3.58 9.56
CA ASP A 327 -7.00 -4.48 10.71
C ASP A 327 -5.59 -4.46 11.32
N GLU A 328 -4.54 -4.45 10.49
CA GLU A 328 -3.16 -4.36 10.96
C GLU A 328 -2.84 -2.99 11.58
N MET A 329 -3.29 -1.89 10.94
CA MET A 329 -3.14 -0.54 11.51
C MET A 329 -3.88 -0.36 12.82
N ALA A 330 -5.05 -0.99 12.99
CA ALA A 330 -5.74 -1.03 14.27
C ALA A 330 -4.88 -1.70 15.35
N GLY A 331 -4.22 -2.82 15.02
CA GLY A 331 -3.29 -3.47 15.94
C GLY A 331 -2.07 -2.61 16.31
N ILE A 332 -1.54 -1.86 15.34
CA ILE A 332 -0.45 -0.92 15.59
C ILE A 332 -0.90 0.20 16.54
N ILE A 333 -2.09 0.75 16.31
CA ILE A 333 -2.61 1.88 17.11
C ILE A 333 -3.00 1.42 18.53
N LEU A 334 -3.79 0.37 18.65
CA LEU A 334 -4.40 -0.04 19.90
C LEU A 334 -3.49 -0.90 20.78
N GLU A 335 -2.65 -1.74 20.18
CA GLU A 335 -1.86 -2.75 20.90
C GLU A 335 -0.34 -2.50 20.81
N GLY A 336 0.10 -1.50 20.03
CA GLY A 336 1.52 -1.25 19.81
C GLY A 336 2.23 -2.32 18.97
N LYS A 337 1.47 -3.09 18.17
CA LYS A 337 2.00 -4.11 17.28
C LYS A 337 3.04 -3.51 16.33
N GLN A 338 4.11 -4.25 16.07
CA GLN A 338 5.14 -3.83 15.12
C GLN A 338 4.86 -4.46 13.76
N PRO A 339 4.73 -3.67 12.68
CA PRO A 339 4.56 -4.20 11.33
C PRO A 339 5.88 -4.79 10.80
N ILE A 340 5.79 -5.75 9.87
CA ILE A 340 6.97 -6.32 9.17
C ILE A 340 7.69 -5.27 8.35
N VAL A 341 6.91 -4.34 7.76
CA VAL A 341 7.39 -3.19 6.99
C VAL A 341 6.85 -1.93 7.64
N PRO A 342 7.68 -0.93 7.97
CA PRO A 342 7.26 0.29 8.62
C PRO A 342 6.15 1.03 7.86
N VAL A 343 5.26 1.68 8.61
CA VAL A 343 4.15 2.50 8.07
C VAL A 343 3.95 3.79 8.87
N ASP A 344 4.90 4.13 9.71
CA ASP A 344 4.86 5.37 10.52
C ASP A 344 5.09 6.63 9.66
N GLY A 345 4.88 7.79 10.26
CA GLY A 345 5.06 9.07 9.58
C GLY A 345 6.51 9.31 9.16
N GLU A 346 7.49 8.82 9.92
CA GLU A 346 8.92 8.91 9.59
C GLU A 346 9.23 8.18 8.29
N GLU A 347 8.56 7.05 8.06
CA GLU A 347 8.66 6.32 6.79
C GLU A 347 8.13 7.15 5.62
N GLY A 348 7.01 7.85 5.83
CA GLY A 348 6.47 8.79 4.85
C GLY A 348 7.43 9.95 4.54
N VAL A 349 8.14 10.48 5.56
CA VAL A 349 9.16 11.53 5.36
C VAL A 349 10.33 11.02 4.53
N ARG A 350 10.80 9.78 4.75
CA ARG A 350 11.88 9.19 3.94
C ARG A 350 11.50 9.11 2.46
N ASP A 351 10.29 8.65 2.16
CA ASP A 351 9.80 8.60 0.79
C ASP A 351 9.72 10.00 0.15
N LEU A 352 9.23 10.99 0.90
CA LEU A 352 9.17 12.37 0.40
C LEU A 352 10.56 12.96 0.17
N LYS A 353 11.55 12.69 1.02
CA LYS A 353 12.95 13.08 0.78
C LYS A 353 13.49 12.49 -0.52
N ILE A 354 13.15 11.23 -0.83
CA ILE A 354 13.54 10.56 -2.09
C ILE A 354 12.82 11.22 -3.27
N ILE A 355 11.52 11.49 -3.17
CA ILE A 355 10.73 12.16 -4.21
C ILE A 355 11.28 13.57 -4.50
N ASP A 356 11.55 14.36 -3.46
CA ASP A 356 12.14 15.70 -3.61
C ASP A 356 13.49 15.63 -4.34
N ALA A 357 14.33 14.65 -4.03
CA ALA A 357 15.61 14.43 -4.70
C ALA A 357 15.44 13.94 -6.15
N ILE A 358 14.43 13.13 -6.46
CA ILE A 358 14.08 12.73 -7.83
C ILE A 358 13.71 13.96 -8.66
N TYR A 359 12.84 14.84 -8.16
CA TYR A 359 12.50 16.08 -8.86
C TYR A 359 13.70 17.02 -9.02
N ALA A 360 14.58 17.11 -8.01
CA ALA A 360 15.82 17.87 -8.12
C ALA A 360 16.76 17.27 -9.20
N ALA A 361 16.88 15.95 -9.27
CA ALA A 361 17.67 15.28 -10.30
C ALA A 361 17.10 15.50 -11.70
N CYS A 362 15.77 15.44 -11.89
CA CYS A 362 15.12 15.78 -13.15
C CYS A 362 15.45 17.24 -13.58
N LYS A 363 15.42 18.17 -12.65
CA LYS A 363 15.68 19.59 -12.93
C LYS A 363 17.15 19.87 -13.26
N THR A 364 18.08 19.21 -12.58
CA THR A 364 19.53 19.49 -12.70
C THR A 364 20.23 18.60 -13.73
N GLY A 365 19.65 17.45 -14.10
CA GLY A 365 20.29 16.41 -14.89
C GLY A 365 21.48 15.74 -14.18
N ARG A 366 21.62 15.91 -12.86
CA ARG A 366 22.75 15.43 -12.08
C ARG A 366 22.33 14.37 -11.07
N LYS A 367 23.30 13.55 -10.66
CA LYS A 367 23.17 12.66 -9.52
C LYS A 367 23.03 13.48 -8.23
N HIS A 368 22.10 13.09 -7.35
CA HIS A 368 21.92 13.67 -6.03
C HIS A 368 22.18 12.63 -4.95
N GLU A 369 22.97 12.97 -3.95
CA GLU A 369 23.17 12.15 -2.76
C GLU A 369 21.95 12.28 -1.84
N LEU A 370 21.58 11.16 -1.17
CA LEU A 370 20.45 11.07 -0.26
C LEU A 370 20.94 10.96 1.19
N LYS A 371 20.33 11.75 2.07
CA LYS A 371 20.49 11.67 3.53
C LYS A 371 19.11 11.47 4.13
N LEU A 372 18.76 10.22 4.41
CA LEU A 372 17.42 9.82 4.86
C LEU A 372 17.29 9.68 6.38
N ALA A 373 18.41 9.60 7.07
CA ALA A 373 18.46 9.58 8.53
C ALA A 373 18.11 10.96 9.12
#